data_0ee18582cf7636cf2d9aa859fedf7056
#
_entry.id   0ee18582cf7636cf2d9aa859fedf7056
#
_cell.length_a   1.000
_cell.length_b   1.000
_cell.length_c   1.000
_cell.angle_alpha   90.00
_cell.angle_beta   90.00
_cell.angle_gamma   90.00
#
_symmetry.space_group_name_H-M   'P 1'
#
loop_
_entity.id
_entity.type
_entity.pdbx_description
1 polymer ?
#
loop_
_entity_poly.entity_id
_entity_poly.type
_entity_poly.pdbx_seq_one_letter_code
_entity_poly.pdbx_strand_id
1 'polypeptide(L)'
;MNPSRPFVLRPVATSLLMVAILVVGAIGYLFLPLSALPEVDYPTIQVTTFLPGASPEVMTSTVSAPLERQFGQMPGLNEMSSRSSAGASIVTLQFDLSLNIDIAEQEVQAAINAAGNLLPQSLPAPPIYAKFNPADAPIMTLGVTAPTMPITQVEDLSDTRIAQKISQIAGVGLVSISGAPRPAVRIQVNMQALAHYGLNIDDLRTTISNSNLDSPKGSFDGTARSYSIDANDQIARADQYNDLIVAYRNNSPVRLSDVATVAQSAENTRLASWMNRTPAVLLNIQRQPGANVIAVVDQINRILPQIRNSLPASVDIAVLTDRTDTIRASVNDVQFELSLAVALVVLVIFLFLRNVPATIIPSLSVPLSLIGTFAVMYLCGFSLNNLSLMALTIASGFVVDDAI
;
A
#
# COMPACT_ATOMS: atom_id res chain seq x y z
N MET A 1 -19.92 25.18 -47.58
CA MET A 1 -18.59 25.83 -47.40
C MET A 1 -17.58 24.73 -47.24
N ASN A 2 -16.49 24.73 -48.01
CA ASN A 2 -15.44 23.72 -47.87
C ASN A 2 -14.57 24.04 -46.61
N PRO A 3 -14.56 23.21 -45.55
CA PRO A 3 -13.87 23.49 -44.31
C PRO A 3 -12.35 23.56 -44.47
N SER A 4 -11.81 22.95 -45.52
CA SER A 4 -10.36 22.91 -45.78
C SER A 4 -9.83 24.22 -46.40
N ARG A 5 -10.71 25.06 -46.95
CA ARG A 5 -10.32 26.29 -47.69
C ARG A 5 -9.50 27.28 -46.86
N PRO A 6 -9.80 27.56 -45.57
CA PRO A 6 -8.97 28.46 -44.75
C PRO A 6 -7.53 28.00 -44.57
N PHE A 7 -7.33 26.68 -44.45
CA PHE A 7 -6.02 26.05 -44.24
C PHE A 7 -5.16 26.10 -45.51
N VAL A 8 -5.75 25.88 -46.67
CA VAL A 8 -5.08 25.95 -47.96
C VAL A 8 -4.66 27.38 -48.30
N LEU A 9 -5.48 28.37 -47.94
CA LEU A 9 -5.20 29.78 -48.23
C LEU A 9 -4.17 30.43 -47.30
N ARG A 10 -3.83 29.80 -46.16
CA ARG A 10 -2.89 30.32 -45.18
C ARG A 10 -1.86 29.27 -44.78
N PRO A 11 -0.93 28.91 -45.66
CA PRO A 11 0.00 27.77 -45.45
C PRO A 11 0.91 27.96 -44.24
N VAL A 12 1.36 29.20 -43.95
CA VAL A 12 2.18 29.49 -42.77
C VAL A 12 1.40 29.28 -41.47
N ALA A 13 0.17 29.72 -41.41
CA ALA A 13 -0.69 29.53 -40.22
C ALA A 13 -0.96 28.02 -40.00
N THR A 14 -1.21 27.30 -41.11
CA THR A 14 -1.43 25.82 -41.05
C THR A 14 -0.21 25.08 -40.56
N SER A 15 0.99 25.40 -41.08
CA SER A 15 2.23 24.75 -40.63
C SER A 15 2.57 25.05 -39.18
N LEU A 16 2.33 26.28 -38.71
CA LEU A 16 2.48 26.65 -37.30
C LEU A 16 1.50 25.90 -36.41
N LEU A 17 0.24 25.74 -36.84
CA LEU A 17 -0.75 24.95 -36.12
C LEU A 17 -0.34 23.48 -35.99
N MET A 18 0.16 22.87 -37.06
CA MET A 18 0.66 21.48 -37.06
C MET A 18 1.85 21.31 -36.11
N VAL A 19 2.80 22.26 -36.11
CA VAL A 19 3.92 22.24 -35.16
C VAL A 19 3.40 22.40 -33.72
N ALA A 20 2.43 23.27 -33.48
CA ALA A 20 1.82 23.41 -32.15
C ALA A 20 1.16 22.11 -31.67
N ILE A 21 0.41 21.41 -32.55
CA ILE A 21 -0.21 20.10 -32.24
C ILE A 21 0.87 19.07 -31.89
N LEU A 22 1.97 19.02 -32.67
CA LEU A 22 3.08 18.10 -32.36
C LEU A 22 3.72 18.40 -31.01
N VAL A 23 3.96 19.66 -30.69
CA VAL A 23 4.55 20.05 -29.40
C VAL A 23 3.62 19.71 -28.24
N VAL A 24 2.36 20.09 -28.34
CA VAL A 24 1.37 19.80 -27.28
C VAL A 24 1.14 18.29 -27.12
N GLY A 25 1.10 17.56 -28.23
CA GLY A 25 0.97 16.09 -28.21
C GLY A 25 2.19 15.39 -27.60
N ALA A 26 3.40 15.86 -27.93
CA ALA A 26 4.63 15.35 -27.32
C ALA A 26 4.69 15.60 -25.81
N ILE A 27 4.27 16.80 -25.38
CA ILE A 27 4.13 17.13 -23.96
C ILE A 27 3.07 16.22 -23.32
N GLY A 28 1.90 16.06 -23.94
CA GLY A 28 0.84 15.17 -23.45
C GLY A 28 1.35 13.73 -23.26
N TYR A 29 2.10 13.21 -24.22
CA TYR A 29 2.70 11.87 -24.12
C TYR A 29 3.60 11.69 -22.88
N LEU A 30 4.43 12.70 -22.55
CA LEU A 30 5.32 12.64 -21.39
C LEU A 30 4.57 12.61 -20.05
N PHE A 31 3.37 13.14 -20.00
CA PHE A 31 2.55 13.21 -18.79
C PHE A 31 1.44 12.13 -18.73
N LEU A 32 1.23 11.35 -19.81
CA LEU A 32 0.25 10.28 -19.80
C LEU A 32 0.66 9.18 -18.80
N PRO A 33 -0.26 8.76 -17.90
CA PRO A 33 0.01 7.64 -17.01
C PRO A 33 0.10 6.34 -17.82
N LEU A 34 1.10 5.51 -17.49
CA LEU A 34 1.31 4.20 -18.10
C LEU A 34 0.69 3.12 -17.22
N SER A 35 -0.14 2.25 -17.81
CA SER A 35 -0.73 1.09 -17.14
C SER A 35 -0.79 -0.13 -18.07
N ALA A 36 -0.94 -1.34 -17.53
CA ALA A 36 -1.09 -2.54 -18.37
C ALA A 36 -2.49 -2.60 -19.01
N LEU A 37 -3.51 -2.26 -18.25
CA LEU A 37 -4.93 -2.29 -18.63
C LEU A 37 -5.59 -0.96 -18.26
N PRO A 38 -6.75 -0.62 -18.84
CA PRO A 38 -7.54 0.50 -18.35
C PRO A 38 -7.83 0.33 -16.86
N GLU A 39 -7.57 1.36 -16.09
CA GLU A 39 -7.82 1.33 -14.67
C GLU A 39 -9.29 1.68 -14.41
N VAL A 40 -10.01 0.75 -13.81
CA VAL A 40 -11.31 0.99 -13.21
C VAL A 40 -11.11 0.79 -11.72
N ASP A 41 -10.58 1.81 -11.07
CA ASP A 41 -10.32 1.78 -9.64
C ASP A 41 -11.55 2.25 -8.89
N TYR A 42 -12.18 1.32 -8.20
CA TYR A 42 -13.19 1.69 -7.22
C TYR A 42 -12.50 2.31 -6.01
N PRO A 43 -12.94 3.49 -5.53
CA PRO A 43 -12.44 4.04 -4.29
C PRO A 43 -12.69 3.02 -3.17
N THR A 44 -11.64 2.43 -2.64
CA THR A 44 -11.72 1.34 -1.66
C THR A 44 -10.87 1.68 -0.45
N ILE A 45 -11.45 1.53 0.73
CA ILE A 45 -10.77 1.70 2.01
C ILE A 45 -10.92 0.42 2.81
N GLN A 46 -9.82 -0.10 3.32
CA GLN A 46 -9.83 -1.23 4.23
C GLN A 46 -9.59 -0.77 5.66
N VAL A 47 -10.44 -1.19 6.56
CA VAL A 47 -10.31 -0.96 8.01
C VAL A 47 -9.92 -2.26 8.68
N THR A 48 -8.82 -2.24 9.43
CA THR A 48 -8.30 -3.41 10.15
C THR A 48 -8.28 -3.12 11.66
N THR A 49 -8.80 -4.05 12.43
CA THR A 49 -8.83 -3.94 13.89
C THR A 49 -8.30 -5.24 14.50
N PHE A 50 -7.41 -5.11 15.49
CA PHE A 50 -6.83 -6.25 16.18
C PHE A 50 -7.33 -6.32 17.62
N LEU A 51 -7.74 -7.52 18.05
CA LEU A 51 -8.07 -7.87 19.44
C LEU A 51 -7.47 -9.24 19.74
N PRO A 52 -6.19 -9.32 20.09
CA PRO A 52 -5.49 -10.57 20.32
C PRO A 52 -6.21 -11.44 21.36
N GLY A 53 -6.33 -12.74 21.06
CA GLY A 53 -7.01 -13.72 21.93
C GLY A 53 -8.52 -13.83 21.75
N ALA A 54 -9.16 -12.95 20.97
CA ALA A 54 -10.58 -13.05 20.67
C ALA A 54 -10.86 -14.16 19.63
N SER A 55 -11.95 -14.93 19.84
CA SER A 55 -12.43 -15.86 18.82
C SER A 55 -13.10 -15.11 17.65
N PRO A 56 -13.27 -15.73 16.48
CA PRO A 56 -13.96 -15.10 15.35
C PRO A 56 -15.37 -14.61 15.69
N GLU A 57 -16.11 -15.35 16.53
CA GLU A 57 -17.47 -14.96 16.98
C GLU A 57 -17.43 -13.72 17.87
N VAL A 58 -16.45 -13.64 18.78
CA VAL A 58 -16.23 -12.46 19.63
C VAL A 58 -15.83 -11.27 18.74
N MET A 59 -14.90 -11.46 17.80
CA MET A 59 -14.52 -10.42 16.84
C MET A 59 -15.72 -9.90 16.06
N THR A 60 -16.57 -10.80 15.56
CA THR A 60 -17.76 -10.41 14.80
C THR A 60 -18.73 -9.59 15.65
N SER A 61 -19.05 -10.03 16.85
CA SER A 61 -20.07 -9.39 17.69
C SER A 61 -19.60 -8.09 18.36
N THR A 62 -18.32 -8.04 18.79
CA THR A 62 -17.82 -6.92 19.59
C THR A 62 -17.04 -5.88 18.79
N VAL A 63 -16.52 -6.22 17.62
CA VAL A 63 -15.69 -5.33 16.78
C VAL A 63 -16.35 -5.09 15.43
N SER A 64 -16.57 -6.16 14.63
CA SER A 64 -17.04 -6.00 13.25
C SER A 64 -18.45 -5.40 13.19
N ALA A 65 -19.41 -5.95 13.93
CA ALA A 65 -20.80 -5.48 13.89
C ALA A 65 -21.00 -4.03 14.37
N PRO A 66 -20.33 -3.52 15.44
CA PRO A 66 -20.34 -2.11 15.76
C PRO A 66 -19.78 -1.19 14.67
N LEU A 67 -18.66 -1.58 14.03
CA LEU A 67 -18.06 -0.84 12.93
C LEU A 67 -18.97 -0.84 11.69
N GLU A 68 -19.51 -1.99 11.30
CA GLU A 68 -20.43 -2.14 10.17
C GLU A 68 -21.68 -1.27 10.29
N ARG A 69 -22.23 -1.14 11.50
CA ARG A 69 -23.40 -0.27 11.74
C ARG A 69 -23.08 1.21 11.49
N GLN A 70 -21.88 1.65 11.84
CA GLN A 70 -21.48 3.04 11.60
C GLN A 70 -21.13 3.26 10.13
N PHE A 71 -20.40 2.33 9.52
CA PHE A 71 -20.03 2.40 8.11
C PHE A 71 -21.25 2.33 7.19
N GLY A 72 -22.26 1.52 7.52
CA GLY A 72 -23.48 1.41 6.71
C GLY A 72 -24.31 2.69 6.62
N GLN A 73 -23.99 3.74 7.40
CA GLN A 73 -24.65 5.04 7.36
C GLN A 73 -23.90 6.07 6.48
N MET A 74 -22.73 5.71 5.95
CA MET A 74 -21.92 6.62 5.15
C MET A 74 -22.54 6.83 3.76
N PRO A 75 -22.61 8.09 3.27
CA PRO A 75 -23.05 8.38 1.91
C PRO A 75 -22.05 7.85 0.88
N GLY A 76 -22.54 7.41 -0.28
CA GLY A 76 -21.69 6.91 -1.36
C GLY A 76 -21.04 5.54 -1.12
N LEU A 77 -21.36 4.85 -0.02
CA LEU A 77 -20.94 3.47 0.19
C LEU A 77 -21.76 2.55 -0.74
N ASN A 78 -21.05 1.86 -1.64
CA ASN A 78 -21.65 0.96 -2.62
C ASN A 78 -21.68 -0.49 -2.12
N GLU A 79 -20.54 -0.95 -1.58
CA GLU A 79 -20.40 -2.31 -1.06
C GLU A 79 -19.58 -2.31 0.24
N MET A 80 -19.98 -3.13 1.17
CA MET A 80 -19.25 -3.40 2.41
C MET A 80 -19.12 -4.90 2.60
N SER A 81 -17.90 -5.36 2.79
CA SER A 81 -17.61 -6.74 3.16
C SER A 81 -16.75 -6.79 4.41
N SER A 82 -16.98 -7.76 5.27
CA SER A 82 -16.20 -7.96 6.48
C SER A 82 -15.70 -9.39 6.62
N ARG A 83 -14.53 -9.51 7.23
CA ARG A 83 -13.93 -10.80 7.55
C ARG A 83 -13.40 -10.78 8.97
N SER A 84 -14.01 -11.59 9.83
CA SER A 84 -13.57 -11.79 11.20
C SER A 84 -12.79 -13.09 11.32
N SER A 85 -11.58 -13.01 11.87
CA SER A 85 -10.71 -14.15 12.16
C SER A 85 -10.29 -14.11 13.63
N ALA A 86 -9.53 -15.09 14.09
CA ALA A 86 -9.02 -15.11 15.45
C ALA A 86 -8.13 -13.88 15.69
N GLY A 87 -8.60 -12.97 16.54
CA GLY A 87 -7.88 -11.75 16.93
C GLY A 87 -7.84 -10.63 15.89
N ALA A 88 -8.50 -10.74 14.74
CA ALA A 88 -8.49 -9.69 13.71
C ALA A 88 -9.84 -9.54 12.99
N SER A 89 -10.24 -8.30 12.76
CA SER A 89 -11.38 -7.91 11.93
C SER A 89 -10.88 -7.05 10.77
N ILE A 90 -11.30 -7.39 9.56
CA ILE A 90 -11.00 -6.64 8.34
C ILE A 90 -12.34 -6.27 7.70
N VAL A 91 -12.60 -4.97 7.56
CA VAL A 91 -13.78 -4.44 6.87
C VAL A 91 -13.31 -3.71 5.63
N THR A 92 -13.82 -4.11 4.48
CA THR A 92 -13.53 -3.50 3.19
C THR A 92 -14.74 -2.67 2.76
N LEU A 93 -14.51 -1.40 2.48
CA LEU A 93 -15.51 -0.41 2.12
C LEU A 93 -15.24 0.05 0.69
N GLN A 94 -16.15 -0.22 -0.22
CA GLN A 94 -16.08 0.21 -1.61
C GLN A 94 -17.11 1.31 -1.85
N PHE A 95 -16.65 2.43 -2.38
CA PHE A 95 -17.46 3.61 -2.62
C PHE A 95 -17.79 3.79 -4.10
N ASP A 96 -18.73 4.67 -4.39
CA ASP A 96 -19.09 5.05 -5.76
C ASP A 96 -17.88 5.62 -6.51
N LEU A 97 -17.76 5.31 -7.79
CA LEU A 97 -16.67 5.78 -8.67
C LEU A 97 -16.54 7.32 -8.74
N SER A 98 -17.64 8.03 -8.51
CA SER A 98 -17.67 9.50 -8.52
C SER A 98 -17.18 10.14 -7.22
N LEU A 99 -17.06 9.35 -6.13
CA LEU A 99 -16.65 9.86 -4.82
C LEU A 99 -15.13 10.01 -4.76
N ASN A 100 -14.67 11.17 -4.30
CA ASN A 100 -13.26 11.37 -4.03
C ASN A 100 -12.83 10.53 -2.82
N ILE A 101 -11.78 9.73 -2.98
CA ILE A 101 -11.29 8.82 -1.93
C ILE A 101 -10.82 9.55 -0.66
N ASP A 102 -10.37 10.81 -0.77
CA ASP A 102 -9.96 11.61 0.39
C ASP A 102 -11.17 12.07 1.22
N ILE A 103 -12.32 12.28 0.57
CA ILE A 103 -13.59 12.55 1.27
C ILE A 103 -14.07 11.27 1.95
N ALA A 104 -14.05 10.14 1.25
CA ALA A 104 -14.40 8.84 1.83
C ALA A 104 -13.53 8.51 3.06
N GLU A 105 -12.23 8.82 3.02
CA GLU A 105 -11.32 8.64 4.15
C GLU A 105 -11.75 9.44 5.38
N GLN A 106 -12.12 10.71 5.20
CA GLN A 106 -12.61 11.55 6.30
C GLN A 106 -13.89 11.00 6.92
N GLU A 107 -14.81 10.50 6.10
CA GLU A 107 -16.05 9.88 6.57
C GLU A 107 -15.79 8.57 7.31
N VAL A 108 -14.88 7.72 6.80
CA VAL A 108 -14.45 6.49 7.50
C VAL A 108 -13.83 6.82 8.85
N GLN A 109 -12.97 7.83 8.92
CA GLN A 109 -12.38 8.27 10.19
C GLN A 109 -13.45 8.76 11.16
N ALA A 110 -14.42 9.53 10.68
CA ALA A 110 -15.53 10.00 11.52
C ALA A 110 -16.39 8.83 12.02
N ALA A 111 -16.67 7.85 11.18
CA ALA A 111 -17.42 6.64 11.54
C ALA A 111 -16.66 5.77 12.56
N ILE A 112 -15.34 5.62 12.41
CA ILE A 112 -14.47 4.94 13.41
C ILE A 112 -14.56 5.64 14.75
N ASN A 113 -14.46 6.98 14.77
CA ASN A 113 -14.56 7.77 16.00
C ASN A 113 -15.94 7.61 16.65
N ALA A 114 -17.02 7.59 15.86
CA ALA A 114 -18.37 7.37 16.37
C ALA A 114 -18.56 5.95 16.94
N ALA A 115 -17.90 4.95 16.36
CA ALA A 115 -17.89 3.59 16.87
C ALA A 115 -17.07 3.43 18.16
N GLY A 116 -16.17 4.34 18.49
CA GLY A 116 -15.18 4.20 19.55
C GLY A 116 -15.76 3.79 20.91
N ASN A 117 -16.92 4.35 21.29
CA ASN A 117 -17.59 4.00 22.54
C ASN A 117 -18.32 2.65 22.51
N LEU A 118 -18.51 2.07 21.33
CA LEU A 118 -19.16 0.78 21.11
C LEU A 118 -18.15 -0.37 21.03
N LEU A 119 -16.89 -0.04 20.83
CA LEU A 119 -15.79 -1.01 20.74
C LEU A 119 -15.29 -1.41 22.12
N PRO A 120 -14.69 -2.61 22.27
CA PRO A 120 -14.10 -3.03 23.53
C PRO A 120 -13.01 -2.07 24.01
N GLN A 121 -13.04 -1.71 25.25
CA GLN A 121 -12.00 -0.86 25.88
C GLN A 121 -10.62 -1.55 25.98
N SER A 122 -10.60 -2.87 25.79
CA SER A 122 -9.40 -3.71 25.78
C SER A 122 -8.68 -3.76 24.43
N LEU A 123 -9.11 -2.98 23.43
CA LEU A 123 -8.39 -2.88 22.16
C LEU A 123 -6.98 -2.32 22.38
N PRO A 124 -5.93 -2.99 21.90
CA PRO A 124 -4.55 -2.51 22.06
C PRO A 124 -4.28 -1.23 21.25
N ALA A 125 -5.04 -1.02 20.15
CA ALA A 125 -4.97 0.18 19.32
C ALA A 125 -6.35 0.45 18.67
N PRO A 126 -6.66 1.71 18.32
CA PRO A 126 -7.84 2.03 17.51
C PRO A 126 -7.82 1.29 16.15
N PRO A 127 -9.00 1.13 15.49
CA PRO A 127 -9.04 0.62 14.12
C PRO A 127 -8.14 1.42 13.18
N ILE A 128 -7.36 0.73 12.35
CA ILE A 128 -6.45 1.32 11.39
C ILE A 128 -7.11 1.21 10.02
N TYR A 129 -7.04 2.26 9.20
CA TYR A 129 -7.55 2.24 7.84
C TYR A 129 -6.45 2.54 6.82
N ALA A 130 -6.63 2.02 5.61
CA ALA A 130 -5.72 2.26 4.50
C ALA A 130 -6.49 2.33 3.17
N LYS A 131 -6.06 3.25 2.30
CA LYS A 131 -6.59 3.45 0.95
C LYS A 131 -5.90 2.48 -0.01
N PHE A 132 -6.47 1.33 -0.23
CA PHE A 132 -6.00 0.41 -1.26
C PHE A 132 -7.11 -0.57 -1.64
N ASN A 133 -7.04 -1.09 -2.86
CA ASN A 133 -7.95 -2.13 -3.29
C ASN A 133 -7.36 -3.50 -2.94
N PRO A 134 -7.98 -4.28 -2.03
CA PRO A 134 -7.47 -5.60 -1.66
C PRO A 134 -7.55 -6.64 -2.80
N ALA A 135 -8.32 -6.39 -3.86
CA ALA A 135 -8.35 -7.22 -5.06
C ALA A 135 -7.13 -6.99 -5.96
N ASP A 136 -6.45 -5.84 -5.82
CA ASP A 136 -5.23 -5.57 -6.58
C ASP A 136 -4.05 -6.36 -6.02
N ALA A 137 -3.31 -7.01 -6.89
CA ALA A 137 -2.05 -7.61 -6.48
C ALA A 137 -1.02 -6.52 -6.13
N PRO A 138 -0.09 -6.80 -5.19
CA PRO A 138 0.99 -5.88 -4.85
C PRO A 138 1.74 -5.41 -6.09
N ILE A 139 2.09 -4.13 -6.14
CA ILE A 139 2.88 -3.56 -7.25
C ILE A 139 4.35 -3.99 -7.17
N MET A 140 4.83 -4.20 -5.94
CA MET A 140 6.18 -4.68 -5.65
C MET A 140 6.16 -5.52 -4.38
N THR A 141 6.94 -6.60 -4.36
CA THR A 141 7.20 -7.38 -3.15
C THR A 141 8.70 -7.38 -2.87
N LEU A 142 9.06 -6.99 -1.66
CA LEU A 142 10.44 -7.04 -1.18
C LEU A 142 10.60 -8.21 -0.21
N GLY A 143 11.72 -8.90 -0.32
CA GLY A 143 12.15 -9.92 0.64
C GLY A 143 13.32 -9.39 1.47
N VAL A 144 13.20 -9.44 2.79
CA VAL A 144 14.24 -9.02 3.72
C VAL A 144 14.78 -10.22 4.44
N THR A 145 16.09 -10.44 4.38
CA THR A 145 16.79 -11.56 5.01
C THR A 145 17.93 -11.07 5.89
N ALA A 146 18.19 -11.76 6.97
CA ALA A 146 19.39 -11.56 7.80
C ALA A 146 19.77 -12.90 8.45
N PRO A 147 20.72 -13.65 7.88
CA PRO A 147 21.07 -14.99 8.38
C PRO A 147 21.61 -15.02 9.81
N THR A 148 22.16 -13.92 10.31
CA THR A 148 22.78 -13.80 11.63
C THR A 148 21.86 -13.23 12.71
N MET A 149 20.62 -12.84 12.35
CA MET A 149 19.67 -12.22 13.27
C MET A 149 18.40 -13.08 13.42
N PRO A 150 17.77 -13.10 14.61
CA PRO A 150 16.45 -13.70 14.76
C PRO A 150 15.43 -13.05 13.85
N ILE A 151 14.55 -13.85 13.25
CA ILE A 151 13.53 -13.35 12.28
C ILE A 151 12.60 -12.27 12.87
N THR A 152 12.35 -12.33 14.18
CA THR A 152 11.56 -11.31 14.89
C THR A 152 12.25 -9.94 14.92
N GLN A 153 13.59 -9.90 15.01
CA GLN A 153 14.34 -8.65 14.92
C GLN A 153 14.39 -8.13 13.49
N VAL A 154 14.45 -9.03 12.50
CA VAL A 154 14.36 -8.65 11.08
C VAL A 154 12.99 -8.06 10.78
N GLU A 155 11.92 -8.61 11.37
CA GLU A 155 10.57 -8.07 11.25
C GLU A 155 10.47 -6.65 11.84
N ASP A 156 10.95 -6.45 13.07
CA ASP A 156 10.95 -5.14 13.73
C ASP A 156 11.71 -4.07 12.92
N LEU A 157 12.89 -4.42 12.40
CA LEU A 157 13.63 -3.53 11.49
C LEU A 157 12.87 -3.28 10.18
N SER A 158 12.18 -4.27 9.66
CA SER A 158 11.38 -4.16 8.45
C SER A 158 10.19 -3.24 8.65
N ASP A 159 9.50 -3.33 9.79
CA ASP A 159 8.38 -2.46 10.14
C ASP A 159 8.86 -1.02 10.40
N THR A 160 9.83 -0.85 11.31
CA THR A 160 10.23 0.48 11.78
C THR A 160 11.12 1.26 10.81
N ARG A 161 11.91 0.60 9.96
CA ARG A 161 12.89 1.26 9.08
C ARG A 161 12.52 1.20 7.61
N ILE A 162 11.93 0.09 7.14
CA ILE A 162 11.66 -0.10 5.72
C ILE A 162 10.22 0.30 5.41
N ALA A 163 9.23 -0.34 6.07
CA ALA A 163 7.82 -0.12 5.79
C ALA A 163 7.39 1.32 6.02
N GLN A 164 7.84 1.94 7.13
CA GLN A 164 7.50 3.35 7.43
C GLN A 164 8.03 4.33 6.36
N LYS A 165 9.26 4.13 5.86
CA LYS A 165 9.81 5.00 4.81
C LYS A 165 9.10 4.82 3.47
N ILE A 166 8.75 3.58 3.12
CA ILE A 166 8.04 3.28 1.87
C ILE A 166 6.60 3.80 1.94
N SER A 167 5.91 3.67 3.08
CA SER A 167 4.54 4.17 3.27
C SER A 167 4.40 5.69 3.12
N GLN A 168 5.49 6.45 3.29
CA GLN A 168 5.51 7.90 3.12
C GLN A 168 5.61 8.34 1.65
N ILE A 169 5.83 7.41 0.72
CA ILE A 169 5.91 7.71 -0.71
C ILE A 169 4.50 7.99 -1.23
N ALA A 170 4.35 9.11 -1.94
CA ALA A 170 3.08 9.47 -2.57
C ALA A 170 2.64 8.36 -3.56
N GLY A 171 1.39 7.93 -3.44
CA GLY A 171 0.82 6.84 -4.24
C GLY A 171 0.97 5.44 -3.64
N VAL A 172 1.69 5.26 -2.54
CA VAL A 172 1.67 4.02 -1.77
C VAL A 172 0.44 4.01 -0.87
N GLY A 173 -0.41 2.99 -1.02
CA GLY A 173 -1.63 2.81 -0.23
C GLY A 173 -1.41 2.03 1.04
N LEU A 174 -0.69 0.91 0.93
CA LEU A 174 -0.38 0.04 2.07
C LEU A 174 0.97 -0.64 1.85
N VAL A 175 1.74 -0.74 2.92
CA VAL A 175 2.88 -1.67 3.01
C VAL A 175 2.53 -2.71 4.07
N SER A 176 2.23 -3.92 3.64
CA SER A 176 1.90 -5.02 4.54
C SER A 176 3.09 -5.95 4.71
N ILE A 177 3.39 -6.27 5.97
CA ILE A 177 4.42 -7.24 6.33
C ILE A 177 3.76 -8.59 6.49
N SER A 178 4.36 -9.61 5.91
CA SER A 178 3.87 -10.98 5.99
C SER A 178 5.01 -11.98 6.20
N GLY A 179 4.64 -13.13 6.77
CA GLY A 179 5.53 -14.27 6.91
C GLY A 179 6.52 -14.22 8.05
N ALA A 180 6.60 -13.13 8.81
CA ALA A 180 7.42 -13.04 10.01
C ALA A 180 6.60 -12.55 11.21
N PRO A 181 6.83 -13.13 12.38
CA PRO A 181 6.14 -12.73 13.59
C PRO A 181 6.83 -11.53 14.26
N ARG A 182 6.02 -10.62 14.84
CA ARG A 182 6.53 -9.54 15.69
C ARG A 182 7.20 -10.08 16.95
N PRO A 183 8.25 -9.40 17.45
CA PRO A 183 8.85 -9.75 18.72
C PRO A 183 7.84 -9.54 19.86
N ALA A 184 7.78 -10.48 20.79
CA ALA A 184 6.90 -10.39 21.96
C ALA A 184 7.50 -11.12 23.17
N VAL A 185 7.15 -10.66 24.35
CA VAL A 185 7.38 -11.42 25.59
C VAL A 185 6.21 -12.39 25.75
N ARG A 186 6.53 -13.68 25.73
CA ARG A 186 5.54 -14.75 25.90
C ARG A 186 5.56 -15.26 27.34
N ILE A 187 4.41 -15.17 27.98
CA ILE A 187 4.18 -15.64 29.33
C ILE A 187 3.30 -16.89 29.26
N GLN A 188 3.89 -18.04 29.50
CA GLN A 188 3.19 -19.34 29.48
C GLN A 188 2.83 -19.73 30.91
N VAL A 189 1.55 -19.65 31.20
CA VAL A 189 1.02 -19.88 32.54
C VAL A 189 0.93 -21.36 32.87
N ASN A 190 1.40 -21.75 34.05
CA ASN A 190 1.17 -23.06 34.62
C ASN A 190 -0.12 -23.08 35.44
N MET A 191 -1.16 -23.67 34.87
CA MET A 191 -2.50 -23.70 35.50
C MET A 191 -2.53 -24.43 36.83
N GLN A 192 -1.68 -25.46 37.03
CA GLN A 192 -1.62 -26.19 38.29
C GLN A 192 -0.94 -25.37 39.38
N ALA A 193 0.13 -24.66 39.06
CA ALA A 193 0.79 -23.76 39.99
C ALA A 193 -0.16 -22.58 40.37
N LEU A 194 -0.88 -22.04 39.40
CA LEU A 194 -1.88 -21.00 39.66
C LEU A 194 -2.93 -21.45 40.66
N ALA A 195 -3.52 -22.63 40.43
CA ALA A 195 -4.52 -23.22 41.32
C ALA A 195 -3.96 -23.50 42.72
N HIS A 196 -2.69 -23.92 42.81
CA HIS A 196 -2.01 -24.17 44.11
C HIS A 196 -1.92 -22.88 44.95
N TYR A 197 -1.62 -21.75 44.30
CA TYR A 197 -1.56 -20.44 45.00
C TYR A 197 -2.93 -19.75 45.11
N GLY A 198 -4.03 -20.37 44.63
CA GLY A 198 -5.35 -19.79 44.65
C GLY A 198 -5.47 -18.50 43.83
N LEU A 199 -4.75 -18.46 42.71
CA LEU A 199 -4.76 -17.36 41.73
C LEU A 199 -5.54 -17.78 40.47
N ASN A 200 -6.09 -16.80 39.77
CA ASN A 200 -6.70 -16.99 38.47
C ASN A 200 -5.92 -16.25 37.38
N ILE A 201 -6.25 -16.50 36.13
CA ILE A 201 -5.51 -15.91 34.99
C ILE A 201 -5.73 -14.40 34.87
N ASP A 202 -6.88 -13.90 35.33
CA ASP A 202 -7.20 -12.46 35.32
C ASP A 202 -6.38 -11.69 36.32
N ASP A 203 -6.01 -12.30 37.47
CA ASP A 203 -5.11 -11.71 38.45
C ASP A 203 -3.73 -11.48 37.82
N LEU A 204 -3.21 -12.46 37.06
CA LEU A 204 -1.96 -12.31 36.32
C LEU A 204 -2.05 -11.21 35.26
N ARG A 205 -3.11 -11.23 34.46
CA ARG A 205 -3.31 -10.26 33.39
C ARG A 205 -3.34 -8.85 33.96
N THR A 206 -4.08 -8.62 35.03
CA THR A 206 -4.20 -7.33 35.68
C THR A 206 -2.86 -6.87 36.26
N THR A 207 -2.14 -7.77 36.91
CA THR A 207 -0.84 -7.43 37.49
C THR A 207 0.18 -7.07 36.41
N ILE A 208 0.25 -7.85 35.32
CA ILE A 208 1.16 -7.58 34.18
C ILE A 208 0.80 -6.24 33.53
N SER A 209 -0.49 -5.99 33.29
CA SER A 209 -0.95 -4.73 32.69
C SER A 209 -0.59 -3.52 33.56
N ASN A 210 -0.84 -3.61 34.86
CA ASN A 210 -0.57 -2.53 35.81
C ASN A 210 0.92 -2.27 36.02
N SER A 211 1.76 -3.32 35.86
CA SER A 211 3.21 -3.23 36.04
C SER A 211 3.96 -2.71 34.83
N ASN A 212 3.27 -2.51 33.72
CA ASN A 212 3.85 -1.98 32.49
C ASN A 212 3.15 -0.70 32.02
N LEU A 213 2.61 0.05 32.97
CA LEU A 213 1.89 1.30 32.70
C LEU A 213 2.86 2.48 32.75
N ASP A 214 3.01 3.16 31.61
CA ASP A 214 3.73 4.44 31.55
C ASP A 214 2.74 5.57 31.90
N SER A 215 2.85 6.08 33.11
CA SER A 215 1.97 7.14 33.60
C SER A 215 2.77 8.35 34.09
N PRO A 216 2.25 9.58 33.88
CA PRO A 216 2.90 10.80 34.38
C PRO A 216 3.10 10.73 35.88
N LYS A 217 4.32 11.03 36.34
CA LYS A 217 4.67 11.03 37.79
C LYS A 217 4.56 12.41 38.41
N GLY A 218 4.28 13.46 37.65
CA GLY A 218 4.19 14.84 38.11
C GLY A 218 5.52 15.59 38.10
N SER A 219 5.55 16.69 38.82
CA SER A 219 6.73 17.55 38.94
C SER A 219 6.90 18.08 40.36
N PHE A 220 8.13 18.45 40.71
CA PHE A 220 8.43 19.26 41.88
C PHE A 220 8.55 20.73 41.43
N ASP A 221 7.56 21.54 41.75
CA ASP A 221 7.53 22.93 41.37
C ASP A 221 8.05 23.83 42.53
N GLY A 222 9.21 24.43 42.31
CA GLY A 222 9.78 25.43 43.21
C GLY A 222 9.55 26.85 42.68
N THR A 223 9.87 27.85 43.47
CA THR A 223 9.67 29.28 43.13
C THR A 223 10.50 29.74 41.92
N ALA A 224 11.59 29.05 41.57
CA ALA A 224 12.49 29.42 40.49
C ALA A 224 12.79 28.28 39.49
N ARG A 225 12.44 27.04 39.81
CA ARG A 225 12.71 25.87 38.98
C ARG A 225 11.63 24.81 39.16
N SER A 226 11.22 24.16 38.07
CA SER A 226 10.40 22.97 38.07
C SER A 226 11.24 21.76 37.66
N TYR A 227 11.09 20.64 38.32
CA TYR A 227 11.74 19.36 38.01
C TYR A 227 10.66 18.35 37.70
N SER A 228 10.59 17.87 36.48
CA SER A 228 9.73 16.74 36.12
C SER A 228 10.28 15.46 36.75
N ILE A 229 9.38 14.64 37.30
CA ILE A 229 9.72 13.32 37.81
C ILE A 229 9.58 12.36 36.63
N ASP A 230 10.69 11.73 36.27
CA ASP A 230 10.73 10.66 35.25
C ASP A 230 11.14 9.35 35.95
N ALA A 231 10.35 8.30 35.73
CA ALA A 231 10.66 6.95 36.19
C ALA A 231 10.29 5.99 35.08
N ASN A 232 11.27 5.24 34.59
CA ASN A 232 11.03 4.19 33.63
C ASN A 232 10.41 2.97 34.34
N ASP A 233 9.09 2.86 34.33
CA ASP A 233 8.32 1.77 34.92
C ASP A 233 8.02 0.66 33.90
N GLN A 234 8.44 0.80 32.63
CA GLN A 234 8.19 -0.19 31.60
C GLN A 234 9.18 -1.36 31.67
N ILE A 235 8.62 -2.56 31.69
CA ILE A 235 9.38 -3.79 31.63
C ILE A 235 9.65 -4.11 30.15
N ALA A 236 10.90 -3.93 29.69
CA ALA A 236 11.26 -4.08 28.28
C ALA A 236 11.75 -5.50 27.92
N ARG A 237 12.22 -6.31 28.90
CA ARG A 237 12.86 -7.60 28.67
C ARG A 237 12.17 -8.71 29.44
N ALA A 238 12.15 -9.90 28.81
CA ALA A 238 11.50 -11.08 29.39
C ALA A 238 12.04 -11.48 30.77
N ASP A 239 13.36 -11.32 31.00
CA ASP A 239 13.99 -11.66 32.29
C ASP A 239 13.46 -10.80 33.44
N GLN A 240 13.13 -9.54 33.19
CA GLN A 240 12.61 -8.62 34.21
C GLN A 240 11.19 -8.99 34.70
N TYR A 241 10.39 -9.66 33.84
CA TYR A 241 9.06 -10.13 34.23
C TYR A 241 9.11 -11.27 35.25
N ASN A 242 10.21 -12.05 35.32
CA ASN A 242 10.35 -13.18 36.27
C ASN A 242 10.21 -12.72 37.72
N ASP A 243 10.73 -11.54 38.06
CA ASP A 243 10.73 -11.00 39.41
C ASP A 243 9.45 -10.27 39.79
N LEU A 244 8.48 -10.15 38.86
CA LEU A 244 7.22 -9.49 39.10
C LEU A 244 6.43 -10.22 40.19
N ILE A 245 6.04 -9.51 41.25
CA ILE A 245 5.21 -10.05 42.34
C ILE A 245 3.76 -10.02 41.91
N VAL A 246 3.14 -11.19 41.75
CA VAL A 246 1.74 -11.36 41.34
C VAL A 246 0.81 -11.26 42.52
N ALA A 247 1.20 -11.83 43.68
CA ALA A 247 0.40 -11.83 44.89
C ALA A 247 1.26 -12.06 46.14
N TYR A 248 0.67 -11.83 47.30
CA TYR A 248 1.23 -12.27 48.58
C TYR A 248 0.39 -13.41 49.13
N ARG A 249 1.02 -14.52 49.50
CA ARG A 249 0.37 -15.65 50.17
C ARG A 249 1.16 -16.00 51.44
N ASN A 250 0.44 -16.09 52.58
CA ASN A 250 1.08 -16.37 53.90
C ASN A 250 2.27 -15.46 54.16
N ASN A 251 2.14 -14.14 53.85
CA ASN A 251 3.17 -13.12 53.97
C ASN A 251 4.43 -13.36 53.12
N SER A 252 4.39 -14.28 52.15
CA SER A 252 5.45 -14.55 51.19
C SER A 252 5.05 -14.05 49.78
N PRO A 253 5.95 -13.37 49.06
CA PRO A 253 5.67 -12.94 47.70
C PRO A 253 5.62 -14.15 46.75
N VAL A 254 4.58 -14.21 45.93
CA VAL A 254 4.45 -15.14 44.78
C VAL A 254 4.91 -14.38 43.56
N ARG A 255 5.98 -14.82 42.93
CA ARG A 255 6.54 -14.20 41.72
C ARG A 255 5.93 -14.81 40.47
N LEU A 256 6.03 -14.09 39.35
CA LEU A 256 5.55 -14.59 38.05
C LEU A 256 6.30 -15.86 37.65
N SER A 257 7.59 -15.97 37.97
CA SER A 257 8.39 -17.19 37.76
C SER A 257 7.87 -18.42 38.49
N ASP A 258 7.10 -18.28 39.58
CA ASP A 258 6.55 -19.40 40.35
C ASP A 258 5.30 -20.00 39.67
N VAL A 259 4.62 -19.24 38.82
CA VAL A 259 3.32 -19.58 38.21
C VAL A 259 3.37 -19.58 36.69
N ALA A 260 4.42 -19.07 36.07
CA ALA A 260 4.55 -18.97 34.62
C ALA A 260 6.00 -19.10 34.16
N THR A 261 6.19 -19.48 32.91
CA THR A 261 7.49 -19.40 32.21
C THR A 261 7.47 -18.19 31.27
N VAL A 262 8.45 -17.30 31.44
CA VAL A 262 8.59 -16.09 30.64
C VAL A 262 9.73 -16.26 29.65
N ALA A 263 9.49 -15.98 28.40
CA ALA A 263 10.48 -16.07 27.33
C ALA A 263 10.36 -14.95 26.31
N GLN A 264 11.51 -14.45 25.85
CA GLN A 264 11.54 -13.61 24.65
C GLN A 264 11.20 -14.51 23.45
N SER A 265 10.14 -14.18 22.75
CA SER A 265 9.59 -15.02 21.69
C SER A 265 8.90 -14.17 20.60
N ALA A 266 7.91 -14.70 19.99
CA ALA A 266 7.14 -14.10 18.93
C ALA A 266 5.66 -13.99 19.31
N GLU A 267 4.97 -12.95 18.84
CA GLU A 267 3.53 -12.77 19.03
C GLU A 267 2.76 -13.97 18.45
N ASN A 268 3.09 -14.36 17.22
CA ASN A 268 2.51 -15.52 16.56
C ASN A 268 3.59 -16.46 16.04
N THR A 269 3.74 -17.61 16.68
CA THR A 269 4.75 -18.61 16.33
C THR A 269 4.39 -19.48 15.11
N ARG A 270 3.23 -19.26 14.50
CA ARG A 270 2.75 -20.02 13.34
C ARG A 270 3.00 -19.32 12.01
N LEU A 271 3.55 -18.11 12.04
CA LEU A 271 3.93 -17.36 10.84
C LEU A 271 5.36 -17.73 10.43
N ALA A 272 5.55 -18.01 9.15
CA ALA A 272 6.86 -18.22 8.56
C ALA A 272 6.83 -17.92 7.06
N SER A 273 7.92 -17.37 6.53
CA SER A 273 8.15 -17.25 5.09
C SER A 273 9.63 -17.44 4.76
N TRP A 274 9.89 -17.79 3.51
CA TRP A 274 11.23 -18.07 3.03
C TRP A 274 11.44 -17.45 1.66
N MET A 275 12.64 -16.97 1.46
CA MET A 275 13.17 -16.59 0.16
C MET A 275 14.31 -17.54 -0.19
N ASN A 276 14.17 -18.35 -1.23
CA ASN A 276 15.17 -19.32 -1.67
C ASN A 276 15.73 -20.20 -0.50
N ARG A 277 14.85 -20.72 0.37
CA ARG A 277 15.17 -21.53 1.56
C ARG A 277 15.74 -20.77 2.76
N THR A 278 15.98 -19.47 2.66
CA THR A 278 16.37 -18.62 3.79
C THR A 278 15.13 -18.00 4.41
N PRO A 279 14.97 -18.05 5.76
CA PRO A 279 13.88 -17.33 6.41
C PRO A 279 13.90 -15.85 6.03
N ALA A 280 12.77 -15.31 5.68
CA ALA A 280 12.66 -13.96 5.16
C ALA A 280 11.41 -13.25 5.69
N VAL A 281 11.44 -11.94 5.73
CA VAL A 281 10.28 -11.07 5.93
C VAL A 281 9.83 -10.57 4.56
N LEU A 282 8.55 -10.69 4.26
CA LEU A 282 7.99 -10.21 2.99
C LEU A 282 7.24 -8.91 3.21
N LEU A 283 7.61 -7.87 2.45
CA LEU A 283 6.88 -6.61 2.40
C LEU A 283 6.13 -6.55 1.07
N ASN A 284 4.81 -6.56 1.14
CA ASN A 284 3.95 -6.38 -0.01
C ASN A 284 3.51 -4.92 -0.08
N ILE A 285 3.84 -4.27 -1.17
CA ILE A 285 3.58 -2.86 -1.39
C ILE A 285 2.40 -2.73 -2.34
N GLN A 286 1.35 -2.06 -1.91
CA GLN A 286 0.15 -1.79 -2.69
C GLN A 286 0.03 -0.30 -2.97
N ARG A 287 -0.48 0.04 -4.16
CA ARG A 287 -0.72 1.43 -4.55
C ARG A 287 -2.02 1.97 -3.98
N GLN A 288 -2.13 3.27 -3.92
CA GLN A 288 -3.42 3.93 -3.75
C GLN A 288 -4.22 3.82 -5.06
N PRO A 289 -5.57 3.73 -4.98
CA PRO A 289 -6.41 3.83 -6.17
C PRO A 289 -6.09 5.08 -6.99
N GLY A 290 -5.98 4.92 -8.33
CA GLY A 290 -5.62 6.01 -9.24
C GLY A 290 -4.14 6.41 -9.28
N ALA A 291 -3.28 5.81 -8.46
CA ALA A 291 -1.85 6.11 -8.48
C ALA A 291 -1.14 5.42 -9.64
N ASN A 292 -0.18 6.14 -10.26
CA ASN A 292 0.64 5.58 -11.33
C ASN A 292 1.66 4.56 -10.78
N VAL A 293 1.47 3.29 -11.14
CA VAL A 293 2.30 2.16 -10.67
C VAL A 293 3.78 2.37 -10.95
N ILE A 294 4.12 2.80 -12.18
CA ILE A 294 5.52 2.98 -12.60
C ILE A 294 6.18 4.09 -11.79
N ALA A 295 5.48 5.22 -11.63
CA ALA A 295 6.02 6.35 -10.87
C ALA A 295 6.26 6.00 -9.39
N VAL A 296 5.35 5.23 -8.78
CA VAL A 296 5.48 4.76 -7.39
C VAL A 296 6.68 3.82 -7.26
N VAL A 297 6.79 2.82 -8.13
CA VAL A 297 7.91 1.85 -8.09
C VAL A 297 9.25 2.53 -8.36
N ASP A 298 9.31 3.49 -9.29
CA ASP A 298 10.53 4.27 -9.53
C ASP A 298 10.97 5.08 -8.30
N GLN A 299 10.01 5.64 -7.55
CA GLN A 299 10.33 6.33 -6.29
C GLN A 299 10.83 5.35 -5.23
N ILE A 300 10.21 4.17 -5.11
CA ILE A 300 10.68 3.13 -4.20
C ILE A 300 12.11 2.72 -4.55
N ASN A 301 12.38 2.41 -5.82
CA ASN A 301 13.70 1.99 -6.28
C ASN A 301 14.77 3.08 -6.04
N ARG A 302 14.40 4.36 -6.10
CA ARG A 302 15.29 5.49 -5.81
C ARG A 302 15.69 5.58 -4.34
N ILE A 303 14.78 5.25 -3.41
CA ILE A 303 15.06 5.31 -1.97
C ILE A 303 15.64 4.01 -1.39
N LEU A 304 15.48 2.86 -2.07
CA LEU A 304 15.99 1.57 -1.60
C LEU A 304 17.49 1.60 -1.24
N PRO A 305 18.40 2.23 -2.01
CA PRO A 305 19.82 2.33 -1.61
C PRO A 305 20.02 3.08 -0.30
N GLN A 306 19.23 4.13 -0.04
CA GLN A 306 19.29 4.89 1.21
C GLN A 306 18.80 4.05 2.39
N ILE A 307 17.73 3.28 2.18
CA ILE A 307 17.20 2.35 3.19
C ILE A 307 18.26 1.30 3.52
N ARG A 308 18.86 0.66 2.50
CA ARG A 308 19.93 -0.33 2.69
C ARG A 308 21.10 0.21 3.53
N ASN A 309 21.52 1.44 3.25
CA ASN A 309 22.61 2.09 3.98
C ASN A 309 22.26 2.42 5.45
N SER A 310 20.97 2.44 5.80
CA SER A 310 20.50 2.70 7.17
C SER A 310 20.33 1.43 8.01
N LEU A 311 20.50 0.26 7.41
CA LEU A 311 20.31 -1.04 8.05
C LEU A 311 21.67 -1.65 8.44
N PRO A 312 21.68 -2.58 9.41
CA PRO A 312 22.87 -3.38 9.69
C PRO A 312 23.35 -4.13 8.45
N ALA A 313 24.68 -4.28 8.29
CA ALA A 313 25.29 -4.93 7.12
C ALA A 313 24.86 -6.40 6.91
N SER A 314 24.30 -7.05 7.93
CA SER A 314 23.77 -8.41 7.85
C SER A 314 22.38 -8.51 7.23
N VAL A 315 21.68 -7.37 7.06
CA VAL A 315 20.33 -7.31 6.50
C VAL A 315 20.42 -7.05 5.00
N ASP A 316 19.87 -7.96 4.21
CA ASP A 316 19.76 -7.80 2.77
C ASP A 316 18.30 -7.63 2.34
N ILE A 317 18.08 -6.74 1.37
CA ILE A 317 16.77 -6.48 0.76
C ILE A 317 16.82 -6.91 -0.71
N ALA A 318 15.97 -7.83 -1.11
CA ALA A 318 15.82 -8.23 -2.50
C ALA A 318 14.43 -7.86 -3.04
N VAL A 319 14.38 -7.38 -4.27
CA VAL A 319 13.12 -7.24 -5.01
C VAL A 319 12.73 -8.62 -5.53
N LEU A 320 11.60 -9.16 -5.05
CA LEU A 320 11.10 -10.48 -5.45
C LEU A 320 10.18 -10.38 -6.66
N THR A 321 9.29 -9.39 -6.66
CA THR A 321 8.39 -9.11 -7.77
C THR A 321 8.33 -7.61 -8.02
N ASP A 322 8.42 -7.24 -9.29
CA ASP A 322 8.20 -5.88 -9.79
C ASP A 322 7.23 -5.98 -10.96
N ARG A 323 6.01 -5.49 -10.77
CA ARG A 323 5.00 -5.53 -11.83
C ARG A 323 5.28 -4.54 -12.95
N THR A 324 6.12 -3.53 -12.68
CA THR A 324 6.45 -2.53 -13.72
C THR A 324 7.28 -3.11 -14.85
N ASP A 325 8.06 -4.15 -14.60
CA ASP A 325 8.85 -4.82 -15.64
C ASP A 325 7.94 -5.36 -16.76
N THR A 326 6.86 -6.06 -16.38
CA THR A 326 5.89 -6.58 -17.36
C THR A 326 5.13 -5.44 -18.05
N ILE A 327 4.76 -4.39 -17.31
CA ILE A 327 4.05 -3.22 -17.88
C ILE A 327 4.95 -2.51 -18.90
N ARG A 328 6.21 -2.25 -18.55
CA ARG A 328 7.19 -1.60 -19.44
C ARG A 328 7.46 -2.45 -20.69
N ALA A 329 7.64 -3.77 -20.52
CA ALA A 329 7.82 -4.67 -21.63
C ALA A 329 6.62 -4.62 -22.58
N SER A 330 5.40 -4.77 -22.06
CA SER A 330 4.18 -4.70 -22.88
C SER A 330 4.03 -3.37 -23.63
N VAL A 331 4.30 -2.24 -22.96
CA VAL A 331 4.22 -0.91 -23.60
C VAL A 331 5.28 -0.77 -24.71
N ASN A 332 6.51 -1.22 -24.46
CA ASN A 332 7.58 -1.19 -25.45
C ASN A 332 7.26 -2.06 -26.66
N ASP A 333 6.72 -3.26 -26.44
CA ASP A 333 6.33 -4.18 -27.52
C ASP A 333 5.26 -3.55 -28.42
N VAL A 334 4.21 -2.98 -27.84
CA VAL A 334 3.14 -2.33 -28.62
C VAL A 334 3.63 -1.04 -29.30
N GLN A 335 4.53 -0.26 -28.69
CA GLN A 335 5.16 0.87 -29.35
C GLN A 335 6.01 0.43 -30.56
N PHE A 336 6.72 -0.68 -30.43
CA PHE A 336 7.48 -1.25 -31.54
C PHE A 336 6.53 -1.72 -32.66
N GLU A 337 5.45 -2.43 -32.33
CA GLU A 337 4.42 -2.88 -33.28
C GLU A 337 3.76 -1.70 -34.00
N LEU A 338 3.41 -0.63 -33.26
CA LEU A 338 2.86 0.60 -33.85
C LEU A 338 3.85 1.24 -34.84
N SER A 339 5.11 1.34 -34.46
CA SER A 339 6.16 1.89 -35.32
C SER A 339 6.36 1.06 -36.57
N LEU A 340 6.35 -0.27 -36.42
CA LEU A 340 6.45 -1.21 -37.52
C LEU A 340 5.23 -1.12 -38.46
N ALA A 341 4.02 -1.02 -37.88
CA ALA A 341 2.79 -0.87 -38.67
C ALA A 341 2.82 0.40 -39.54
N VAL A 342 3.21 1.54 -38.93
CA VAL A 342 3.38 2.81 -39.64
C VAL A 342 4.41 2.68 -40.79
N ALA A 343 5.57 2.06 -40.51
CA ALA A 343 6.61 1.86 -41.52
C ALA A 343 6.14 0.97 -42.67
N LEU A 344 5.42 -0.12 -42.39
CA LEU A 344 4.86 -1.02 -43.41
C LEU A 344 3.80 -0.32 -44.25
N VAL A 345 2.93 0.48 -43.62
CA VAL A 345 1.92 1.25 -44.36
C VAL A 345 2.59 2.24 -45.31
N VAL A 346 3.57 3.01 -44.85
CA VAL A 346 4.33 3.96 -45.70
C VAL A 346 5.01 3.20 -46.85
N LEU A 347 5.58 2.02 -46.59
CA LEU A 347 6.20 1.19 -47.63
C LEU A 347 5.18 0.76 -48.71
N VAL A 348 4.01 0.27 -48.28
CA VAL A 348 2.93 -0.15 -49.20
C VAL A 348 2.47 1.03 -50.05
N ILE A 349 2.21 2.21 -49.44
CA ILE A 349 1.84 3.41 -50.19
C ILE A 349 2.90 3.77 -51.20
N PHE A 350 4.19 3.71 -50.85
CA PHE A 350 5.29 4.00 -51.77
C PHE A 350 5.33 3.03 -52.95
N LEU A 351 5.12 1.73 -52.70
CA LEU A 351 5.11 0.71 -53.76
C LEU A 351 3.96 0.91 -54.76
N PHE A 352 2.79 1.34 -54.26
CA PHE A 352 1.62 1.60 -55.13
C PHE A 352 1.74 2.93 -55.88
N LEU A 353 2.06 4.01 -55.21
CA LEU A 353 2.11 5.36 -55.80
C LEU A 353 3.37 5.58 -56.66
N ARG A 354 4.47 4.93 -56.32
CA ARG A 354 5.79 5.07 -56.98
C ARG A 354 6.25 6.51 -57.14
N ASN A 355 5.80 7.39 -56.28
CA ASN A 355 6.05 8.85 -56.28
C ASN A 355 6.38 9.32 -54.89
N VAL A 356 7.61 9.76 -54.65
CA VAL A 356 8.11 10.18 -53.34
C VAL A 356 7.31 11.36 -52.77
N PRO A 357 7.10 12.48 -53.51
CA PRO A 357 6.30 13.59 -53.01
C PRO A 357 4.88 13.21 -52.60
N ALA A 358 4.22 12.31 -53.34
CA ALA A 358 2.89 11.84 -53.01
C ALA A 358 2.86 10.92 -51.78
N THR A 359 3.95 10.19 -51.52
CA THR A 359 4.09 9.33 -50.33
C THR A 359 4.37 10.13 -49.07
N ILE A 360 5.06 11.26 -49.17
CA ILE A 360 5.40 12.11 -47.97
C ILE A 360 4.14 12.63 -47.28
N ILE A 361 3.07 12.94 -48.02
CA ILE A 361 1.84 13.51 -47.46
C ILE A 361 1.18 12.54 -46.45
N PRO A 362 0.83 11.30 -46.81
CA PRO A 362 0.31 10.32 -45.85
C PRO A 362 1.33 9.98 -44.73
N SER A 363 2.61 9.93 -45.08
CA SER A 363 3.67 9.62 -44.12
C SER A 363 3.82 10.64 -43.01
N LEU A 364 3.47 11.92 -43.23
CA LEU A 364 3.44 12.98 -42.22
C LEU A 364 2.10 13.03 -41.48
N SER A 365 1.00 12.67 -42.14
CA SER A 365 -0.34 12.70 -41.58
C SER A 365 -0.49 11.74 -40.39
N VAL A 366 0.06 10.51 -40.48
CA VAL A 366 -0.05 9.48 -39.45
C VAL A 366 0.65 9.90 -38.15
N PRO A 367 1.93 10.26 -38.12
CA PRO A 367 2.58 10.73 -36.88
C PRO A 367 1.92 11.97 -36.29
N LEU A 368 1.48 12.91 -37.13
CA LEU A 368 0.81 14.12 -36.68
C LEU A 368 -0.48 13.81 -35.94
N SER A 369 -1.33 12.93 -36.50
CA SER A 369 -2.58 12.53 -35.87
C SER A 369 -2.39 11.71 -34.61
N LEU A 370 -1.43 10.75 -34.60
CA LEU A 370 -1.12 9.95 -33.42
C LEU A 370 -0.58 10.79 -32.27
N ILE A 371 0.40 11.67 -32.56
CA ILE A 371 0.96 12.56 -31.54
C ILE A 371 -0.10 13.56 -31.05
N GLY A 372 -0.91 14.10 -31.95
CA GLY A 372 -2.03 14.98 -31.58
C GLY A 372 -3.07 14.28 -30.68
N THR A 373 -3.31 12.98 -30.89
CA THR A 373 -4.22 12.20 -30.04
C THR A 373 -3.73 12.10 -28.59
N PHE A 374 -2.42 12.03 -28.35
CA PHE A 374 -1.89 12.02 -26.98
C PHE A 374 -2.24 13.28 -26.18
N ALA A 375 -2.31 14.45 -26.85
CA ALA A 375 -2.76 15.67 -26.20
C ALA A 375 -4.23 15.55 -25.74
N VAL A 376 -5.08 15.02 -26.60
CA VAL A 376 -6.52 14.82 -26.27
C VAL A 376 -6.67 13.76 -25.18
N MET A 377 -5.94 12.67 -25.25
CA MET A 377 -5.92 11.62 -24.22
C MET A 377 -5.55 12.19 -22.85
N TYR A 378 -4.50 13.02 -22.78
CA TYR A 378 -4.09 13.68 -21.55
C TYR A 378 -5.18 14.61 -20.99
N LEU A 379 -5.79 15.44 -21.84
CA LEU A 379 -6.87 16.36 -21.43
C LEU A 379 -8.14 15.62 -20.97
N CYS A 380 -8.40 14.43 -21.51
CA CYS A 380 -9.54 13.59 -21.15
C CYS A 380 -9.25 12.65 -19.96
N GLY A 381 -8.03 12.67 -19.41
CA GLY A 381 -7.65 11.81 -18.29
C GLY A 381 -7.49 10.33 -18.64
N PHE A 382 -7.22 10.00 -19.93
CA PHE A 382 -6.97 8.62 -20.35
C PHE A 382 -5.54 8.20 -20.01
N SER A 383 -5.36 6.86 -19.80
CA SER A 383 -4.03 6.26 -19.64
C SER A 383 -3.53 5.65 -20.95
N LEU A 384 -2.20 5.58 -21.07
CA LEU A 384 -1.55 4.83 -22.12
C LEU A 384 -1.44 3.36 -21.66
N ASN A 385 -2.28 2.49 -22.23
CA ASN A 385 -2.38 1.09 -21.90
C ASN A 385 -2.49 0.23 -23.16
N ASN A 386 -2.44 -1.09 -23.01
CA ASN A 386 -2.47 -2.00 -24.17
C ASN A 386 -3.70 -1.78 -25.06
N LEU A 387 -4.88 -1.50 -24.49
CA LEU A 387 -6.08 -1.28 -25.28
C LEU A 387 -6.06 0.06 -26.03
N SER A 388 -5.58 1.13 -25.38
CA SER A 388 -5.44 2.43 -26.04
C SER A 388 -4.40 2.40 -27.16
N LEU A 389 -3.28 1.68 -26.97
CA LEU A 389 -2.26 1.49 -27.99
C LEU A 389 -2.76 0.63 -29.16
N MET A 390 -3.51 -0.45 -28.89
CA MET A 390 -4.19 -1.23 -29.95
C MET A 390 -5.18 -0.37 -30.73
N ALA A 391 -5.97 0.47 -30.04
CA ALA A 391 -6.90 1.39 -30.71
C ALA A 391 -6.15 2.39 -31.60
N LEU A 392 -5.01 2.93 -31.17
CA LEU A 392 -4.15 3.81 -31.97
C LEU A 392 -3.57 3.07 -33.19
N THR A 393 -3.19 1.80 -33.04
CA THR A 393 -2.70 0.98 -34.15
C THR A 393 -3.79 0.77 -35.21
N ILE A 394 -5.02 0.46 -34.79
CA ILE A 394 -6.15 0.32 -35.72
C ILE A 394 -6.50 1.67 -36.36
N ALA A 395 -6.55 2.74 -35.56
CA ALA A 395 -6.84 4.09 -36.05
C ALA A 395 -5.79 4.58 -37.08
N SER A 396 -4.52 4.15 -36.96
CA SER A 396 -3.49 4.52 -37.92
C SER A 396 -3.84 4.05 -39.34
N GLY A 397 -4.49 2.89 -39.49
CA GLY A 397 -4.99 2.39 -40.78
C GLY A 397 -6.04 3.30 -41.41
N PHE A 398 -7.02 3.77 -40.60
CA PHE A 398 -8.05 4.69 -41.08
C PHE A 398 -7.47 6.05 -41.47
N VAL A 399 -6.54 6.58 -40.69
CA VAL A 399 -5.86 7.86 -40.99
C VAL A 399 -5.14 7.79 -42.33
N VAL A 400 -4.55 6.64 -42.68
CA VAL A 400 -3.87 6.41 -43.95
C VAL A 400 -4.85 6.38 -45.09
N ASP A 401 -5.99 5.69 -44.93
CA ASP A 401 -7.02 5.62 -46.00
C ASP A 401 -7.58 7.01 -46.30
N ASP A 402 -7.79 7.85 -45.29
CA ASP A 402 -8.26 9.23 -45.45
C ASP A 402 -7.20 10.16 -46.07
N ALA A 403 -5.92 9.81 -45.96
CA ALA A 403 -4.80 10.60 -46.47
C ALA A 403 -4.41 10.24 -47.94
N ILE A 404 -4.86 9.12 -48.46
CA ILE A 404 -4.66 8.66 -49.83
C ILE A 404 -5.81 9.10 -50.73
#